data_32971561e50e6a378b2330b0ad4c547c
#
_entry.id   32971561e50e6a378b2330b0ad4c547c
#
_cell.length_a   1.000
_cell.length_b   1.000
_cell.length_c   1.000
_cell.angle_alpha   90.00
_cell.angle_beta   90.00
_cell.angle_gamma   90.00
#
_symmetry.space_group_name_H-M   'P 1'
#
loop_
_entity.id
_entity.type
_entity.pdbx_description
1 polymer ?
#
loop_
_entity_poly.entity_id
_entity_poly.type
_entity_poly.pdbx_seq_one_letter_code
_entity_poly.pdbx_strand_id
1 'polypeptide(L)'
;MASELCMNCFSVKGQYEVCPFCGYVEGTKPKQPHYLTPGTILANHFIVGNAIGFGGFGITYKCFDTTLGVVVAVKEFYPAGLVNRAPGECSVGLLSGDKQNQYQAQLKRFLMEAQSIAQFGKAKDIVNVYDFFEANNTAYIIMEYVDGVLLKDYLERQGRMEPEVALNVIHPIIEAVKKIHAKGIIHRDISPDNIFISD
;
A
#
# COMPACT_ATOMS: atom_id res chain seq x y z
N MET A 1 -0.46 -17.38 17.75
CA MET A 1 -0.87 -17.35 16.34
C MET A 1 -0.02 -16.36 15.50
N ALA A 2 0.24 -15.12 15.93
CA ALA A 2 1.10 -14.20 15.15
C ALA A 2 2.56 -14.69 15.01
N SER A 3 3.11 -15.40 15.99
CA SER A 3 4.48 -15.92 15.98
C SER A 3 4.74 -17.06 14.99
N GLU A 4 3.70 -17.60 14.38
CA GLU A 4 3.81 -18.69 13.41
C GLU A 4 3.71 -18.22 11.96
N LEU A 5 3.33 -16.95 11.74
CA LEU A 5 3.21 -16.37 10.41
C LEU A 5 4.55 -15.83 9.93
N CYS A 6 4.79 -16.00 8.65
CA CYS A 6 5.91 -15.34 7.97
C CYS A 6 5.59 -13.85 7.75
N MET A 7 6.45 -12.95 8.19
CA MET A 7 6.23 -11.50 8.04
C MET A 7 6.41 -10.97 6.60
N ASN A 8 6.67 -11.84 5.63
CA ASN A 8 6.74 -11.47 4.21
C ASN A 8 5.56 -12.02 3.40
N CYS A 9 5.32 -13.33 3.45
CA CYS A 9 4.26 -13.96 2.65
C CYS A 9 2.98 -14.28 3.45
N PHE A 10 3.03 -14.18 4.77
CA PHE A 10 1.96 -14.52 5.72
C PHE A 10 1.50 -15.99 5.70
N SER A 11 2.29 -16.87 5.08
CA SER A 11 2.09 -18.31 5.22
C SER A 11 2.44 -18.77 6.64
N VAL A 12 1.78 -19.81 7.14
CA VAL A 12 2.10 -20.43 8.42
C VAL A 12 3.43 -21.15 8.29
N LYS A 13 4.50 -20.55 8.82
CA LYS A 13 5.87 -21.10 8.77
C LYS A 13 6.22 -21.95 9.98
N GLY A 14 5.37 -21.96 11.02
CA GLY A 14 5.68 -22.59 12.30
C GLY A 14 6.87 -21.89 13.00
N GLN A 15 7.74 -22.69 13.61
CA GLN A 15 8.90 -22.17 14.38
C GLN A 15 10.19 -22.04 13.54
N TYR A 16 10.11 -22.15 12.22
CA TYR A 16 11.29 -21.99 11.36
C TYR A 16 11.76 -20.53 11.32
N GLU A 17 13.07 -20.31 11.51
CA GLU A 17 13.69 -18.99 11.36
C GLU A 17 13.65 -18.49 9.90
N VAL A 18 13.82 -19.41 8.96
CA VAL A 18 13.72 -19.14 7.53
C VAL A 18 12.40 -19.67 7.00
N CYS A 19 11.60 -18.85 6.40
CA CYS A 19 10.32 -19.26 5.84
C CYS A 19 10.52 -20.27 4.70
N PRO A 20 9.93 -21.49 4.79
CA PRO A 20 10.09 -22.51 3.76
C PRO A 20 9.38 -22.17 2.45
N PHE A 21 8.46 -21.18 2.46
CA PHE A 21 7.68 -20.78 1.28
C PHE A 21 8.32 -19.65 0.49
N CYS A 22 8.96 -18.68 1.16
CA CYS A 22 9.45 -17.47 0.49
C CYS A 22 10.90 -17.11 0.84
N GLY A 23 11.58 -17.90 1.70
CA GLY A 23 12.96 -17.66 2.11
C GLY A 23 13.17 -16.47 3.05
N TYR A 24 12.11 -15.82 3.54
CA TYR A 24 12.24 -14.70 4.48
C TYR A 24 12.85 -15.18 5.80
N VAL A 25 13.86 -14.43 6.28
CA VAL A 25 14.53 -14.69 7.57
C VAL A 25 13.85 -13.84 8.64
N GLU A 26 13.41 -14.47 9.73
CA GLU A 26 12.78 -13.76 10.84
C GLU A 26 13.72 -12.73 11.47
N GLY A 27 13.18 -11.58 11.88
CA GLY A 27 13.97 -10.48 12.43
C GLY A 27 14.71 -9.65 11.38
N THR A 28 14.50 -9.90 10.08
CA THR A 28 15.05 -9.05 9.02
C THR A 28 14.59 -7.60 9.22
N LYS A 29 15.57 -6.69 9.27
CA LYS A 29 15.29 -5.25 9.42
C LYS A 29 14.58 -4.68 8.20
N PRO A 30 13.77 -3.63 8.37
CA PRO A 30 13.15 -2.93 7.24
C PRO A 30 14.20 -2.42 6.25
N LYS A 31 13.86 -2.34 4.96
CA LYS A 31 14.75 -1.83 3.90
C LYS A 31 15.21 -0.38 4.14
N GLN A 32 14.39 0.41 4.82
CA GLN A 32 14.70 1.79 5.20
C GLN A 32 14.46 1.97 6.71
N PRO A 33 15.30 2.76 7.40
CA PRO A 33 15.18 2.93 8.86
C PRO A 33 13.85 3.50 9.34
N HIS A 34 13.18 4.29 8.49
CA HIS A 34 11.91 4.93 8.80
C HIS A 34 10.68 4.08 8.44
N TYR A 35 10.86 2.87 7.90
CA TYR A 35 9.74 1.96 7.67
C TYR A 35 9.32 1.29 8.98
N LEU A 36 8.03 0.96 9.09
CA LEU A 36 7.54 0.14 10.18
C LEU A 36 8.23 -1.22 10.16
N THR A 37 8.58 -1.70 11.35
CA THR A 37 9.22 -3.01 11.50
C THR A 37 8.21 -4.13 11.20
N PRO A 38 8.57 -5.14 10.40
CA PRO A 38 7.72 -6.31 10.22
C PRO A 38 7.33 -6.93 11.55
N GLY A 39 6.04 -7.28 11.71
CA GLY A 39 5.46 -7.72 12.98
C GLY A 39 4.81 -6.59 13.80
N THR A 40 4.99 -5.32 13.46
CA THR A 40 4.23 -4.21 14.07
C THR A 40 2.73 -4.45 13.91
N ILE A 41 1.96 -4.18 14.97
CA ILE A 41 0.49 -4.32 14.93
C ILE A 41 -0.13 -2.92 14.88
N LEU A 42 -0.94 -2.68 13.84
CA LEU A 42 -1.74 -1.48 13.68
C LEU A 42 -3.20 -1.78 14.01
N ALA A 43 -3.89 -0.81 14.63
CA ALA A 43 -5.30 -0.92 15.02
C ALA A 43 -5.67 -2.26 15.70
N ASN A 44 -4.73 -2.86 16.44
CA ASN A 44 -4.85 -4.11 17.18
C ASN A 44 -5.07 -5.39 16.34
N HIS A 45 -5.13 -5.32 15.02
CA HIS A 45 -5.41 -6.49 14.19
C HIS A 45 -4.70 -6.53 12.83
N PHE A 46 -4.07 -5.45 12.36
CA PHE A 46 -3.26 -5.49 11.14
C PHE A 46 -1.79 -5.77 11.48
N ILE A 47 -1.29 -6.94 11.13
CA ILE A 47 0.14 -7.27 11.26
C ILE A 47 0.86 -6.72 10.03
N VAL A 48 1.81 -5.80 10.27
CA VAL A 48 2.65 -5.21 9.22
C VAL A 48 3.70 -6.21 8.76
N GLY A 49 3.80 -6.42 7.48
CA GLY A 49 4.89 -7.15 6.82
C GLY A 49 5.92 -6.20 6.20
N ASN A 50 6.43 -6.57 5.04
CA ASN A 50 7.40 -5.73 4.32
C ASN A 50 6.71 -4.55 3.61
N ALA A 51 7.45 -3.43 3.52
CA ALA A 51 7.07 -2.36 2.60
C ALA A 51 7.20 -2.84 1.15
N ILE A 52 6.13 -2.64 0.38
CA ILE A 52 6.00 -3.03 -1.03
C ILE A 52 6.06 -1.83 -1.98
N GLY A 53 5.92 -0.61 -1.46
CA GLY A 53 6.02 0.62 -2.23
C GLY A 53 6.38 1.82 -1.37
N PHE A 54 7.06 2.79 -1.99
CA PHE A 54 7.35 4.10 -1.42
C PHE A 54 7.17 5.16 -2.50
N GLY A 55 6.41 6.20 -2.22
CA GLY A 55 6.15 7.31 -3.16
C GLY A 55 6.07 8.65 -2.44
N GLY A 56 5.80 9.72 -3.18
CA GLY A 56 5.82 11.09 -2.66
C GLY A 56 4.90 11.35 -1.47
N PHE A 57 3.84 10.56 -1.30
CA PHE A 57 2.84 10.76 -0.25
C PHE A 57 2.82 9.65 0.81
N GLY A 58 3.60 8.59 0.66
CA GLY A 58 3.54 7.53 1.67
C GLY A 58 4.28 6.26 1.38
N ILE A 59 4.14 5.34 2.32
CA ILE A 59 4.73 4.00 2.31
C ILE A 59 3.59 2.99 2.25
N THR A 60 3.67 2.04 1.33
CA THR A 60 2.69 0.95 1.25
C THR A 60 3.31 -0.32 1.80
N TYR A 61 2.62 -0.97 2.72
CA TYR A 61 3.02 -2.23 3.35
C TYR A 61 2.09 -3.35 2.91
N LYS A 62 2.63 -4.55 2.74
CA LYS A 62 1.86 -5.78 2.74
C LYS A 62 1.52 -6.11 4.19
N CYS A 63 0.26 -6.28 4.51
CA CYS A 63 -0.20 -6.54 5.89
C CYS A 63 -1.14 -7.76 5.92
N PHE A 64 -1.33 -8.31 7.12
CA PHE A 64 -2.29 -9.37 7.36
C PHE A 64 -3.35 -8.89 8.35
N ASP A 65 -4.61 -8.94 7.94
CA ASP A 65 -5.76 -8.69 8.82
C ASP A 65 -6.07 -9.96 9.61
N THR A 66 -5.80 -9.95 10.91
CA THR A 66 -6.04 -11.10 11.78
C THR A 66 -7.51 -11.33 12.08
N THR A 67 -8.37 -10.34 11.87
CA THR A 67 -9.82 -10.45 12.07
C THR A 67 -10.48 -11.17 10.90
N LEU A 68 -10.09 -10.82 9.68
CA LEU A 68 -10.65 -11.41 8.47
C LEU A 68 -9.83 -12.62 7.96
N GLY A 69 -8.58 -12.78 8.40
CA GLY A 69 -7.68 -13.85 7.94
C GLY A 69 -7.19 -13.64 6.51
N VAL A 70 -7.07 -12.40 6.05
CA VAL A 70 -6.69 -12.07 4.66
C VAL A 70 -5.49 -11.13 4.60
N VAL A 71 -4.79 -11.18 3.47
CA VAL A 71 -3.73 -10.21 3.16
C VAL A 71 -4.36 -8.93 2.61
N VAL A 72 -3.88 -7.78 3.10
CA VAL A 72 -4.30 -6.44 2.69
C VAL A 72 -3.07 -5.58 2.38
N ALA A 73 -3.26 -4.52 1.61
CA ALA A 73 -2.27 -3.45 1.49
C ALA A 73 -2.64 -2.31 2.43
N VAL A 74 -1.66 -1.80 3.16
CA VAL A 74 -1.83 -0.65 4.06
C VAL A 74 -0.94 0.48 3.59
N LYS A 75 -1.55 1.57 3.12
CA LYS A 75 -0.85 2.77 2.71
C LYS A 75 -0.79 3.75 3.88
N GLU A 76 0.41 4.01 4.36
CA GLU A 76 0.68 4.99 5.42
C GLU A 76 0.94 6.36 4.80
N PHE A 77 0.34 7.41 5.35
CA PHE A 77 0.67 8.78 5.00
C PHE A 77 2.04 9.15 5.58
N TYR A 78 3.06 9.23 4.72
CA TYR A 78 4.43 9.57 5.10
C TYR A 78 5.02 10.57 4.09
N PRO A 79 4.62 11.85 4.13
CA PRO A 79 5.07 12.84 3.17
C PRO A 79 6.55 13.16 3.37
N ALA A 80 7.37 12.76 2.39
CA ALA A 80 8.82 12.98 2.42
C ALA A 80 9.13 14.48 2.61
N GLY A 81 10.09 14.79 3.50
CA GLY A 81 10.52 16.15 3.79
C GLY A 81 9.63 16.95 4.74
N LEU A 82 8.48 16.41 5.19
CA LEU A 82 7.65 17.00 6.24
C LEU A 82 7.78 16.24 7.57
N VAL A 83 8.04 14.95 7.51
CA VAL A 83 8.05 14.06 8.67
C VAL A 83 9.31 13.21 8.73
N ASN A 84 9.57 12.68 9.91
CA ASN A 84 10.56 11.64 10.15
C ASN A 84 10.01 10.60 11.11
N ARG A 85 10.69 9.44 11.18
CA ARG A 85 10.46 8.39 12.16
C ARG A 85 11.80 7.85 12.62
N ALA A 86 11.98 7.71 13.93
CA ALA A 86 13.13 7.01 14.49
C ALA A 86 13.05 5.49 14.21
N PRO A 87 14.16 4.82 13.96
CA PRO A 87 14.17 3.38 13.72
C PRO A 87 13.50 2.60 14.86
N GLY A 88 12.55 1.73 14.51
CA GLY A 88 11.80 0.90 15.48
C GLY A 88 10.59 1.59 16.11
N GLU A 89 10.41 2.89 15.92
CA GLU A 89 9.23 3.60 16.40
C GLU A 89 8.05 3.45 15.42
N CYS A 90 6.82 3.56 15.94
CA CYS A 90 5.63 3.61 15.11
C CYS A 90 5.20 5.03 14.79
N SER A 91 5.40 5.96 15.72
CA SER A 91 4.93 7.34 15.59
C SER A 91 5.79 8.18 14.64
N VAL A 92 5.13 9.06 13.92
CA VAL A 92 5.74 10.01 13.00
C VAL A 92 5.93 11.34 13.73
N GLY A 93 7.10 11.94 13.56
CA GLY A 93 7.42 13.28 14.07
C GLY A 93 7.49 14.30 12.93
N LEU A 94 7.03 15.53 13.17
CA LEU A 94 7.21 16.64 12.23
C LEU A 94 8.66 17.13 12.27
N LEU A 95 9.23 17.45 11.10
CA LEU A 95 10.60 17.96 10.98
C LEU A 95 10.75 19.38 11.52
N SER A 96 9.71 20.21 11.46
CA SER A 96 9.67 21.55 12.05
C SER A 96 8.24 22.02 12.30
N GLY A 97 8.02 22.88 13.30
CA GLY A 97 6.70 23.41 13.65
C GLY A 97 6.02 24.20 12.53
N ASP A 98 6.80 24.91 11.71
CA ASP A 98 6.29 25.72 10.59
C ASP A 98 5.61 24.87 9.49
N LYS A 99 5.88 23.58 9.45
CA LYS A 99 5.30 22.63 8.48
C LYS A 99 3.98 22.00 8.94
N GLN A 100 3.51 22.30 10.15
CA GLN A 100 2.31 21.68 10.70
C GLN A 100 1.06 21.93 9.84
N ASN A 101 0.84 23.16 9.41
CA ASN A 101 -0.30 23.51 8.56
C ASN A 101 -0.24 22.78 7.20
N GLN A 102 0.95 22.68 6.63
CA GLN A 102 1.16 21.96 5.37
C GLN A 102 0.90 20.45 5.55
N TYR A 103 1.39 19.88 6.65
CA TYR A 103 1.15 18.47 6.99
C TYR A 103 -0.35 18.18 7.14
N GLN A 104 -1.06 19.00 7.95
CA GLN A 104 -2.50 18.81 8.17
C GLN A 104 -3.31 18.96 6.89
N ALA A 105 -2.96 19.91 6.02
CA ALA A 105 -3.63 20.07 4.73
C ALA A 105 -3.42 18.86 3.81
N GLN A 106 -2.22 18.29 3.81
CA GLN A 106 -1.91 17.08 3.01
C GLN A 106 -2.55 15.83 3.62
N LEU A 107 -2.55 15.68 4.94
CA LEU A 107 -3.23 14.58 5.65
C LEU A 107 -4.71 14.56 5.32
N LYS A 108 -5.37 15.72 5.39
CA LYS A 108 -6.78 15.85 5.03
C LYS A 108 -7.04 15.42 3.58
N ARG A 109 -6.18 15.80 2.63
CA ARG A 109 -6.30 15.39 1.22
C ARG A 109 -6.14 13.89 1.06
N PHE A 110 -5.20 13.27 1.76
CA PHE A 110 -4.97 11.83 1.76
C PHE A 110 -6.21 11.05 2.23
N LEU A 111 -6.85 11.51 3.33
CA LEU A 111 -8.09 10.90 3.82
C LEU A 111 -9.29 11.13 2.89
N MET A 112 -9.39 12.33 2.29
CA MET A 112 -10.45 12.62 1.30
C MET A 112 -10.29 11.77 0.04
N GLU A 113 -9.07 11.49 -0.40
CA GLU A 113 -8.79 10.58 -1.50
C GLU A 113 -9.30 9.16 -1.19
N ALA A 114 -8.99 8.64 0.00
CA ALA A 114 -9.50 7.34 0.45
C ALA A 114 -11.04 7.27 0.43
N GLN A 115 -11.69 8.29 0.99
CA GLN A 115 -13.17 8.40 0.98
C GLN A 115 -13.74 8.43 -0.44
N SER A 116 -13.06 9.13 -1.35
CA SER A 116 -13.49 9.24 -2.75
C SER A 116 -13.38 7.91 -3.48
N ILE A 117 -12.28 7.15 -3.26
CA ILE A 117 -12.08 5.84 -3.87
C ILE A 117 -13.04 4.80 -3.28
N ALA A 118 -13.29 4.82 -1.98
CA ALA A 118 -14.22 3.91 -1.31
C ALA A 118 -15.64 3.92 -1.91
N GLN A 119 -16.04 5.02 -2.56
CA GLN A 119 -17.35 5.13 -3.23
C GLN A 119 -17.50 4.25 -4.48
N PHE A 120 -16.40 3.73 -5.04
CA PHE A 120 -16.45 2.87 -6.23
C PHE A 120 -16.74 1.41 -5.87
N GLY A 121 -16.64 1.04 -4.59
CA GLY A 121 -16.99 -0.27 -4.08
C GLY A 121 -16.31 -1.40 -4.88
N LYS A 122 -17.05 -2.44 -5.22
CA LYS A 122 -16.56 -3.65 -5.91
C LYS A 122 -16.38 -3.47 -7.44
N ALA A 123 -15.84 -2.34 -7.90
CA ALA A 123 -15.52 -2.16 -9.31
C ALA A 123 -14.28 -3.01 -9.66
N LYS A 124 -14.42 -3.96 -10.57
CA LYS A 124 -13.41 -5.00 -10.88
C LYS A 124 -12.01 -4.43 -11.19
N ASP A 125 -11.97 -3.24 -11.80
CA ASP A 125 -10.72 -2.66 -12.31
C ASP A 125 -10.22 -1.47 -11.47
N ILE A 126 -10.75 -1.32 -10.24
CA ILE A 126 -10.35 -0.28 -9.27
C ILE A 126 -10.06 -0.96 -7.95
N VAL A 127 -8.88 -0.69 -7.38
CA VAL A 127 -8.49 -1.23 -6.07
C VAL A 127 -9.50 -0.81 -5.00
N ASN A 128 -10.04 -1.78 -4.25
CA ASN A 128 -11.00 -1.51 -3.21
C ASN A 128 -10.32 -0.88 -1.98
N VAL A 129 -10.88 0.20 -1.46
CA VAL A 129 -10.55 0.74 -0.14
C VAL A 129 -11.54 0.14 0.86
N TYR A 130 -11.01 -0.54 1.87
CA TYR A 130 -11.80 -1.22 2.90
C TYR A 130 -12.06 -0.32 4.10
N ASP A 131 -11.03 0.42 4.55
CA ASP A 131 -11.09 1.27 5.73
C ASP A 131 -9.98 2.32 5.71
N PHE A 132 -10.03 3.29 6.61
CA PHE A 132 -8.95 4.22 6.90
C PHE A 132 -9.05 4.70 8.34
N PHE A 133 -7.91 4.97 8.97
CA PHE A 133 -7.85 5.45 10.35
C PHE A 133 -6.63 6.32 10.61
N GLU A 134 -6.68 7.12 11.65
CA GLU A 134 -5.55 7.91 12.15
C GLU A 134 -4.95 7.23 13.39
N ALA A 135 -3.64 7.06 13.40
CA ALA A 135 -2.85 6.57 14.52
C ALA A 135 -1.38 7.00 14.34
N ASN A 136 -0.57 6.91 15.39
CA ASN A 136 0.88 7.15 15.33
C ASN A 136 1.26 8.53 14.74
N ASN A 137 0.44 9.56 14.96
CA ASN A 137 0.54 10.90 14.39
C ASN A 137 0.50 10.91 12.85
N THR A 138 -0.14 9.93 12.23
CA THR A 138 -0.33 9.81 10.79
C THR A 138 -1.66 9.14 10.47
N ALA A 139 -1.90 8.79 9.22
CA ALA A 139 -3.08 8.07 8.78
C ALA A 139 -2.71 6.86 7.94
N TYR A 140 -3.59 5.88 7.93
CA TYR A 140 -3.48 4.63 7.22
C TYR A 140 -4.72 4.40 6.37
N ILE A 141 -4.53 3.95 5.13
CA ILE A 141 -5.61 3.48 4.24
C ILE A 141 -5.43 1.98 4.08
N ILE A 142 -6.48 1.22 4.39
CA ILE A 142 -6.53 -0.22 4.23
C ILE A 142 -7.19 -0.51 2.89
N MET A 143 -6.50 -1.23 2.03
CA MET A 143 -6.98 -1.50 0.69
C MET A 143 -6.69 -2.94 0.26
N GLU A 144 -7.32 -3.33 -0.81
CA GLU A 144 -7.08 -4.61 -1.47
C GLU A 144 -5.59 -4.79 -1.78
N TYR A 145 -5.07 -5.95 -1.40
CA TYR A 145 -3.76 -6.39 -1.87
C TYR A 145 -3.94 -7.08 -3.21
N VAL A 146 -3.44 -6.45 -4.26
CA VAL A 146 -3.45 -7.02 -5.61
C VAL A 146 -2.19 -7.87 -5.77
N ASP A 147 -2.39 -9.19 -5.95
CA ASP A 147 -1.31 -10.09 -6.31
C ASP A 147 -1.10 -10.03 -7.82
N GLY A 148 -0.11 -9.27 -8.24
CA GLY A 148 0.13 -8.96 -9.63
C GLY A 148 1.46 -8.25 -9.84
N VAL A 149 1.73 -7.88 -11.08
CA VAL A 149 2.94 -7.16 -11.49
C VAL A 149 2.57 -5.74 -11.90
N LEU A 150 3.31 -4.74 -11.46
CA LEU A 150 3.16 -3.37 -11.97
C LEU A 150 3.43 -3.34 -13.47
N LEU A 151 2.60 -2.61 -14.20
CA LEU A 151 2.78 -2.43 -15.66
C LEU A 151 4.18 -1.89 -15.98
N LYS A 152 4.74 -1.03 -15.13
CA LYS A 152 6.11 -0.54 -15.25
C LYS A 152 7.12 -1.68 -15.22
N ASP A 153 7.06 -2.54 -14.17
CA ASP A 153 7.99 -3.65 -14.01
C ASP A 153 7.85 -4.67 -15.15
N TYR A 154 6.63 -4.86 -15.64
CA TYR A 154 6.37 -5.69 -16.82
C TYR A 154 7.08 -5.11 -18.05
N LEU A 155 6.92 -3.81 -18.32
CA LEU A 155 7.53 -3.14 -19.47
C LEU A 155 9.07 -3.11 -19.37
N GLU A 156 9.63 -2.95 -18.17
CA GLU A 156 11.08 -3.00 -17.94
C GLU A 156 11.66 -4.39 -18.23
N ARG A 157 10.92 -5.46 -17.92
CA ARG A 157 11.36 -6.85 -18.13
C ARG A 157 11.14 -7.35 -19.56
N GLN A 158 9.99 -7.03 -20.14
CA GLN A 158 9.54 -7.58 -21.42
C GLN A 158 9.78 -6.62 -22.60
N GLY A 159 10.02 -5.35 -22.33
CA GLY A 159 10.13 -4.32 -23.36
C GLY A 159 8.76 -3.86 -23.89
N ARG A 160 8.65 -3.71 -25.21
CA ARG A 160 7.42 -3.23 -25.86
C ARG A 160 6.36 -4.34 -25.87
N MET A 161 5.13 -3.96 -25.59
CA MET A 161 3.99 -4.84 -25.78
C MET A 161 3.57 -4.91 -27.25
N GLU A 162 3.14 -6.08 -27.69
CA GLU A 162 2.40 -6.23 -28.93
C GLU A 162 1.08 -5.43 -28.87
N PRO A 163 0.61 -4.84 -30.00
CA PRO A 163 -0.57 -3.95 -30.00
C PRO A 163 -1.82 -4.58 -29.37
N GLU A 164 -2.10 -5.84 -29.64
CA GLU A 164 -3.25 -6.55 -29.08
C GLU A 164 -3.15 -6.71 -27.56
N VAL A 165 -1.96 -7.03 -27.04
CA VAL A 165 -1.71 -7.13 -25.60
C VAL A 165 -1.88 -5.77 -24.94
N ALA A 166 -1.33 -4.72 -25.54
CA ALA A 166 -1.46 -3.35 -25.03
C ALA A 166 -2.93 -2.92 -24.97
N LEU A 167 -3.74 -3.22 -25.98
CA LEU A 167 -5.18 -2.92 -25.98
C LEU A 167 -5.92 -3.67 -24.87
N ASN A 168 -5.58 -4.93 -24.62
CA ASN A 168 -6.19 -5.72 -23.55
C ASN A 168 -5.87 -5.16 -22.15
N VAL A 169 -4.69 -4.57 -21.97
CA VAL A 169 -4.32 -3.89 -20.72
C VAL A 169 -5.00 -2.53 -20.57
N ILE A 170 -5.07 -1.75 -21.65
CA ILE A 170 -5.57 -0.36 -21.61
C ILE A 170 -7.10 -0.27 -21.57
N HIS A 171 -7.80 -1.20 -22.22
CA HIS A 171 -9.27 -1.16 -22.28
C HIS A 171 -9.95 -1.17 -20.90
N PRO A 172 -9.61 -2.07 -19.95
CA PRO A 172 -10.15 -2.03 -18.60
C PRO A 172 -9.88 -0.71 -17.87
N ILE A 173 -8.70 -0.13 -18.07
CA ILE A 173 -8.31 1.16 -17.47
C ILE A 173 -9.20 2.28 -17.99
N ILE A 174 -9.47 2.33 -19.31
CA ILE A 174 -10.38 3.31 -19.90
C ILE A 174 -11.77 3.20 -19.28
N GLU A 175 -12.30 1.98 -19.13
CA GLU A 175 -13.62 1.77 -18.54
C GLU A 175 -13.65 2.13 -17.05
N ALA A 176 -12.57 1.86 -16.30
CA ALA A 176 -12.43 2.31 -14.91
C ALA A 176 -12.44 3.85 -14.82
N VAL A 177 -11.63 4.51 -15.67
CA VAL A 177 -11.55 5.98 -15.72
C VAL A 177 -12.88 6.62 -16.11
N LYS A 178 -13.63 6.05 -17.06
CA LYS A 178 -15.00 6.51 -17.37
C LYS A 178 -15.92 6.49 -16.16
N LYS A 179 -15.87 5.41 -15.35
CA LYS A 179 -16.66 5.29 -14.12
C LYS A 179 -16.28 6.36 -13.09
N ILE A 180 -14.97 6.63 -12.95
CA ILE A 180 -14.43 7.67 -12.07
C ILE A 180 -14.88 9.06 -12.51
N HIS A 181 -14.73 9.37 -13.80
CA HIS A 181 -15.13 10.65 -14.39
C HIS A 181 -16.65 10.88 -14.30
N ALA A 182 -17.47 9.85 -14.46
CA ALA A 182 -18.93 9.96 -14.33
C ALA A 182 -19.37 10.42 -12.91
N LYS A 183 -18.51 10.25 -11.90
CA LYS A 183 -18.72 10.78 -10.55
C LYS A 183 -18.04 12.14 -10.29
N GLY A 184 -17.52 12.78 -11.33
CA GLY A 184 -16.84 14.08 -11.25
C GLY A 184 -15.43 14.02 -10.64
N ILE A 185 -14.85 12.83 -10.49
CA ILE A 185 -13.52 12.64 -9.93
C ILE A 185 -12.52 12.47 -11.08
N ILE A 186 -11.39 13.17 -10.99
CA ILE A 186 -10.27 13.05 -11.95
C ILE A 186 -9.12 12.37 -11.23
N HIS A 187 -8.57 11.27 -11.78
CA HIS A 187 -7.51 10.46 -11.18
C HIS A 187 -6.18 11.23 -11.05
N ARG A 188 -5.78 12.00 -12.06
CA ARG A 188 -4.59 12.87 -12.15
C ARG A 188 -3.23 12.17 -12.11
N ASP A 189 -3.17 10.86 -11.91
CA ASP A 189 -1.93 10.09 -11.78
C ASP A 189 -2.06 8.70 -12.43
N ILE A 190 -2.53 8.66 -13.68
CA ILE A 190 -2.58 7.43 -14.47
C ILE A 190 -1.20 7.22 -15.08
N SER A 191 -0.47 6.24 -14.55
CA SER A 191 0.88 5.90 -14.96
C SER A 191 1.13 4.39 -14.84
N PRO A 192 2.13 3.83 -15.51
CA PRO A 192 2.49 2.42 -15.36
C PRO A 192 2.85 2.00 -13.92
N ASP A 193 3.24 2.97 -13.07
CA ASP A 193 3.52 2.75 -11.64
C ASP A 193 2.25 2.52 -10.80
N ASN A 194 1.07 2.85 -11.34
CA ASN A 194 -0.22 2.74 -10.65
C ASN A 194 -1.18 1.74 -11.30
N ILE A 195 -0.67 0.93 -12.22
CA ILE A 195 -1.44 -0.10 -12.93
C ILE A 195 -0.86 -1.46 -12.59
N PHE A 196 -1.70 -2.34 -12.05
CA PHE A 196 -1.35 -3.73 -11.79
C PHE A 196 -1.91 -4.63 -12.91
N ILE A 197 -1.10 -5.57 -13.38
CA ILE A 197 -1.51 -6.70 -14.20
C ILE A 197 -1.65 -7.88 -13.27
N SER A 198 -2.86 -8.35 -13.06
CA SER A 198 -3.19 -9.57 -12.32
C SER A 198 -3.83 -10.59 -13.26
N ASP A 199 -3.72 -11.86 -12.92
CA ASP A 199 -4.40 -12.96 -13.61
C ASP A 199 -5.93 -12.88 -13.52
#